data_5503947a5223ea14fd76f7e630c67c31
#
_entry.id   5503947a5223ea14fd76f7e630c67c31
#
_cell.length_a   1.000
_cell.length_b   1.000
_cell.length_c   1.000
_cell.angle_alpha   90.00
_cell.angle_beta   90.00
_cell.angle_gamma   90.00
#
_symmetry.space_group_name_H-M   'P 1'
#
loop_
_entity.id
_entity.type
_entity.pdbx_description
1 polymer ?
#
loop_
_entity_poly.entity_id
_entity_poly.type
_entity_poly.pdbx_seq_one_letter_code
_entity_poly.pdbx_strand_id
1 'polypeptide(L)'
;MTNIRYRLPSPGFCCLLLFVIFLKYAGVHAQVQIQRPAEKTRLLFLLDASGSMYAEWEGQMRMDVAKSMLIDLVDSLRADTNLELALRVYGHQYHRRFKNCQDTKLEVAFAASNHNQIIGKLRTIQPSGVTPIAYSLEQAANDFTVDPDYRNVVIILTDGIESCDGDPCAVSLALQEKNIFLKPFVIGLGMEKDFEKEFACVGQYYDAKDVNEFRQVLNKILRQSLETTTVSVELLDADRQPTETNVNVTFFNNFTKTPIYDFVHYRDEQGHPDSVIVDAVLSYDVVANTIPPVAQRDVTFEGGKHNVVSIQAPQGTLAIQQPGHSEYAQGVRALVRKAGRPEIINVHELPSPEQYLVGTYDLEVLTFPKTHFADVSVGQSATTEVTLPGPGVLNVDFVKEGIGSLYQLEESGFQRWVHDFAPDETRITRAIQPGTYKLVFRAKDAFGSKFTEVKEFTVTTGATVKLKFF
;
A
#
# COMPACT_ATOMS: atom_id res chain seq x y z
N MET A 1 -25.21 -55.59 -57.72
CA MET A 1 -26.04 -54.88 -56.76
C MET A 1 -25.39 -55.05 -55.37
N THR A 2 -24.54 -54.12 -54.95
CA THR A 2 -23.78 -54.21 -53.70
C THR A 2 -24.21 -53.02 -52.82
N ASN A 3 -24.92 -53.33 -51.74
CA ASN A 3 -25.41 -52.40 -50.75
C ASN A 3 -24.28 -51.96 -49.81
N ILE A 4 -23.87 -50.72 -49.86
CA ILE A 4 -22.94 -50.12 -48.86
C ILE A 4 -23.83 -49.42 -47.78
N ARG A 5 -23.78 -49.97 -46.54
CA ARG A 5 -24.41 -49.39 -45.37
C ARG A 5 -23.41 -48.41 -44.69
N TYR A 6 -23.72 -47.13 -44.69
CA TYR A 6 -23.03 -46.14 -43.86
C TYR A 6 -23.50 -46.28 -42.40
N ARG A 7 -22.56 -46.50 -41.48
CA ARG A 7 -22.82 -46.38 -40.02
C ARG A 7 -22.60 -44.96 -39.60
N LEU A 8 -23.62 -44.30 -39.04
CA LEU A 8 -23.55 -43.03 -38.34
C LEU A 8 -22.82 -43.21 -36.99
N PRO A 9 -21.94 -42.30 -36.60
CA PRO A 9 -21.32 -42.34 -35.27
C PRO A 9 -22.33 -41.96 -34.17
N SER A 10 -22.19 -42.61 -33.00
CA SER A 10 -23.07 -42.44 -31.84
C SER A 10 -23.06 -41.03 -31.27
N PRO A 11 -24.16 -40.55 -30.69
CA PRO A 11 -24.28 -39.16 -30.18
C PRO A 11 -23.46 -38.81 -28.93
N GLY A 12 -22.64 -39.74 -28.43
CA GLY A 12 -21.81 -39.50 -27.25
C GLY A 12 -20.54 -38.68 -27.42
N PHE A 13 -20.05 -38.50 -28.65
CA PHE A 13 -18.77 -37.82 -28.89
C PHE A 13 -18.91 -36.31 -29.12
N CYS A 14 -20.10 -35.81 -29.41
CA CYS A 14 -20.35 -34.37 -29.64
C CYS A 14 -20.48 -33.56 -28.35
N CYS A 15 -20.92 -34.17 -27.23
CA CYS A 15 -21.06 -33.49 -25.94
C CYS A 15 -19.74 -33.24 -25.22
N LEU A 16 -18.73 -34.06 -25.43
CA LEU A 16 -17.42 -33.87 -24.78
C LEU A 16 -16.60 -32.72 -25.39
N LEU A 17 -16.76 -32.48 -26.69
CA LEU A 17 -16.07 -31.36 -27.39
C LEU A 17 -16.71 -30.00 -27.07
N LEU A 18 -18.00 -29.91 -26.78
CA LEU A 18 -18.66 -28.70 -26.36
C LEU A 18 -18.33 -28.32 -24.91
N PHE A 19 -18.06 -29.31 -24.03
CA PHE A 19 -17.67 -29.03 -22.64
C PHE A 19 -16.24 -28.50 -22.49
N VAL A 20 -15.33 -28.89 -23.39
CA VAL A 20 -13.92 -28.42 -23.40
C VAL A 20 -13.81 -27.00 -23.97
N ILE A 21 -14.75 -26.60 -24.84
CA ILE A 21 -14.79 -25.23 -25.40
C ILE A 21 -15.37 -24.23 -24.39
N PHE A 22 -16.31 -24.64 -23.52
CA PHE A 22 -16.86 -23.77 -22.48
C PHE A 22 -15.90 -23.51 -21.30
N LEU A 23 -14.93 -24.38 -21.05
CA LEU A 23 -13.93 -24.18 -19.99
C LEU A 23 -12.79 -23.20 -20.36
N LYS A 24 -12.69 -22.76 -21.61
CA LYS A 24 -11.67 -21.79 -22.04
C LYS A 24 -12.12 -20.32 -21.96
N TYR A 25 -13.35 -20.04 -21.62
CA TYR A 25 -13.89 -18.69 -21.43
C TYR A 25 -14.36 -18.41 -20.00
N ALA A 26 -13.70 -18.98 -18.99
CA ALA A 26 -13.72 -18.38 -17.66
C ALA A 26 -12.82 -17.13 -17.75
N GLY A 27 -13.33 -16.09 -18.39
CA GLY A 27 -12.72 -14.77 -18.32
C GLY A 27 -12.62 -14.39 -16.87
N VAL A 28 -11.42 -14.08 -16.44
CA VAL A 28 -11.21 -13.35 -15.18
C VAL A 28 -11.95 -12.03 -15.37
N HIS A 29 -13.20 -11.98 -14.91
CA HIS A 29 -13.85 -10.70 -14.72
C HIS A 29 -13.12 -10.06 -13.55
N ALA A 30 -12.15 -9.19 -13.85
CA ALA A 30 -11.68 -8.22 -12.89
C ALA A 30 -12.92 -7.43 -12.46
N GLN A 31 -13.43 -7.72 -11.28
CA GLN A 31 -14.42 -6.87 -10.66
C GLN A 31 -13.69 -5.56 -10.36
N VAL A 32 -14.06 -4.51 -11.08
CA VAL A 32 -13.69 -3.15 -10.69
C VAL A 32 -14.39 -2.92 -9.35
N GLN A 33 -13.68 -3.12 -8.26
CA GLN A 33 -14.11 -2.68 -6.94
C GLN A 33 -13.96 -1.16 -6.92
N ILE A 34 -15.00 -0.46 -7.33
CA ILE A 34 -15.16 0.94 -6.95
C ILE A 34 -15.41 0.89 -5.44
N GLN A 35 -14.40 1.22 -4.65
CA GLN A 35 -14.58 1.39 -3.21
C GLN A 35 -15.55 2.55 -3.00
N ARG A 36 -16.82 2.21 -2.74
CA ARG A 36 -17.82 3.19 -2.32
C ARG A 36 -17.65 3.37 -0.81
N PRO A 37 -17.59 4.60 -0.31
CA PRO A 37 -17.66 4.83 1.13
C PRO A 37 -18.95 4.22 1.68
N ALA A 38 -18.87 3.68 2.88
CA ALA A 38 -20.05 3.16 3.56
C ALA A 38 -21.11 4.27 3.70
N GLU A 39 -22.33 3.97 3.24
CA GLU A 39 -23.45 4.93 3.25
C GLU A 39 -24.10 5.05 4.62
N LYS A 40 -23.91 4.05 5.50
CA LYS A 40 -24.49 3.97 6.84
C LYS A 40 -23.42 3.86 7.91
N THR A 41 -23.74 4.31 9.11
CA THR A 41 -22.81 4.25 10.26
C THR A 41 -23.45 3.46 11.41
N ARG A 42 -22.66 2.55 12.00
CA ARG A 42 -22.92 1.91 13.30
C ARG A 42 -22.04 2.56 14.33
N LEU A 43 -22.66 3.15 15.35
CA LEU A 43 -21.97 3.85 16.42
C LEU A 43 -22.22 3.10 17.74
N LEU A 44 -21.16 2.49 18.28
CA LEU A 44 -21.16 1.83 19.58
C LEU A 44 -20.60 2.79 20.64
N PHE A 45 -21.42 3.12 21.62
CA PHE A 45 -20.92 3.76 22.84
C PHE A 45 -20.41 2.67 23.80
N LEU A 46 -19.13 2.76 24.16
CA LEU A 46 -18.49 1.92 25.17
C LEU A 46 -18.27 2.77 26.41
N LEU A 47 -19.15 2.62 27.39
CA LEU A 47 -19.17 3.45 28.60
C LEU A 47 -18.45 2.77 29.76
N ASP A 48 -17.49 3.47 30.33
CA ASP A 48 -16.89 3.12 31.60
C ASP A 48 -17.88 3.33 32.74
N ALA A 49 -18.11 2.28 33.52
CA ALA A 49 -18.85 2.32 34.78
C ALA A 49 -18.05 1.64 35.90
N SER A 50 -16.72 1.78 35.86
CA SER A 50 -15.82 1.36 36.93
C SER A 50 -15.97 2.25 38.16
N GLY A 51 -15.39 1.81 39.28
CA GLY A 51 -15.53 2.51 40.55
C GLY A 51 -14.92 3.91 40.59
N SER A 52 -13.98 4.26 39.66
CA SER A 52 -13.39 5.60 39.54
C SER A 52 -14.39 6.62 39.03
N MET A 53 -15.41 6.22 38.26
CA MET A 53 -16.47 7.09 37.78
C MET A 53 -17.36 7.70 38.86
N TYR A 54 -17.21 7.26 40.15
CA TYR A 54 -17.79 7.95 41.29
C TYR A 54 -17.03 9.22 41.69
N ALA A 55 -15.81 9.44 41.16
CA ALA A 55 -15.03 10.63 41.53
C ALA A 55 -15.75 11.91 41.06
N GLU A 56 -15.55 12.97 41.78
CA GLU A 56 -16.05 14.30 41.44
C GLU A 56 -15.20 14.94 40.32
N TRP A 57 -15.88 15.62 39.40
CA TRP A 57 -15.29 16.44 38.38
C TRP A 57 -16.17 17.70 38.19
N GLU A 58 -15.59 18.87 38.41
CA GLU A 58 -16.29 20.15 38.38
C GLU A 58 -17.57 20.21 39.29
N GLY A 59 -17.50 19.56 40.45
CA GLY A 59 -18.60 19.56 41.42
C GLY A 59 -19.74 18.59 41.11
N GLN A 60 -19.57 17.71 40.10
CA GLN A 60 -20.50 16.64 39.71
C GLN A 60 -19.77 15.31 39.67
N MET A 61 -20.48 14.19 39.80
CA MET A 61 -19.89 12.88 39.57
C MET A 61 -19.56 12.70 38.09
N ARG A 62 -18.39 12.16 37.75
CA ARG A 62 -17.98 11.85 36.39
C ARG A 62 -19.02 11.04 35.64
N MET A 63 -19.61 10.03 36.29
CA MET A 63 -20.68 9.22 35.72
C MET A 63 -21.93 10.03 35.36
N ASP A 64 -22.32 10.99 36.19
CA ASP A 64 -23.52 11.80 35.91
C ASP A 64 -23.28 12.74 34.74
N VAL A 65 -22.08 13.31 34.65
CA VAL A 65 -21.67 14.11 33.49
C VAL A 65 -21.65 13.26 32.24
N ALA A 66 -21.02 12.10 32.25
CA ALA A 66 -20.95 11.19 31.10
C ALA A 66 -22.35 10.77 30.62
N LYS A 67 -23.24 10.40 31.56
CA LYS A 67 -24.64 10.06 31.25
C LYS A 67 -25.40 11.22 30.61
N SER A 68 -25.33 12.40 31.23
CA SER A 68 -26.04 13.59 30.71
C SER A 68 -25.61 13.89 29.29
N MET A 69 -24.32 13.91 29.02
CA MET A 69 -23.78 14.17 27.69
C MET A 69 -24.17 13.11 26.65
N LEU A 70 -24.12 11.81 27.04
CA LEU A 70 -24.57 10.74 26.15
C LEU A 70 -26.07 10.81 25.88
N ILE A 71 -26.89 11.17 26.85
CA ILE A 71 -28.34 11.33 26.69
C ILE A 71 -28.64 12.46 25.71
N ASP A 72 -28.01 13.62 25.89
CA ASP A 72 -28.16 14.79 25.01
C ASP A 72 -27.72 14.43 23.58
N LEU A 73 -26.61 13.71 23.45
CA LEU A 73 -26.08 13.24 22.18
C LEU A 73 -27.07 12.31 21.48
N VAL A 74 -27.45 11.21 22.13
CA VAL A 74 -28.36 10.20 21.58
C VAL A 74 -29.68 10.85 21.16
N ASP A 75 -30.16 11.82 21.93
CA ASP A 75 -31.38 12.56 21.60
C ASP A 75 -31.21 13.43 20.33
N SER A 76 -30.05 14.06 20.16
CA SER A 76 -29.73 14.90 18.98
C SER A 76 -29.62 14.10 17.68
N LEU A 77 -29.34 12.79 17.76
CA LEU A 77 -29.14 11.90 16.60
C LEU A 77 -30.43 11.28 16.06
N ARG A 78 -31.59 11.61 16.62
CA ARG A 78 -32.88 11.01 16.22
C ARG A 78 -33.29 11.23 14.77
N ALA A 79 -32.82 12.32 14.16
CA ALA A 79 -33.15 12.68 12.80
C ALA A 79 -32.30 11.94 11.75
N ASP A 80 -31.20 11.31 12.16
CA ASP A 80 -30.30 10.60 11.25
C ASP A 80 -30.80 9.19 10.98
N THR A 81 -31.28 8.95 9.76
CA THR A 81 -31.82 7.65 9.32
C THR A 81 -30.75 6.66 8.86
N ASN A 82 -29.51 7.14 8.68
CA ASN A 82 -28.39 6.31 8.24
C ASN A 82 -27.51 5.83 9.41
N LEU A 83 -28.05 5.95 10.63
CA LEU A 83 -27.31 5.65 11.85
C LEU A 83 -27.98 4.53 12.65
N GLU A 84 -27.22 3.53 13.05
CA GLU A 84 -27.57 2.54 14.04
C GLU A 84 -26.73 2.75 15.31
N LEU A 85 -27.38 2.82 16.46
CA LEU A 85 -26.74 3.02 17.75
C LEU A 85 -26.70 1.73 18.58
N ALA A 86 -25.68 1.57 19.41
CA ALA A 86 -25.59 0.53 20.42
C ALA A 86 -24.92 1.08 21.70
N LEU A 87 -25.19 0.43 22.83
CA LEU A 87 -24.58 0.74 24.11
C LEU A 87 -24.00 -0.52 24.74
N ARG A 88 -22.68 -0.54 24.91
CA ARG A 88 -21.95 -1.50 25.73
C ARG A 88 -21.41 -0.79 26.95
N VAL A 89 -21.47 -1.44 28.10
CA VAL A 89 -21.01 -0.88 29.38
C VAL A 89 -20.10 -1.89 30.06
N TYR A 90 -19.03 -1.43 30.65
CA TYR A 90 -18.16 -2.27 31.46
C TYR A 90 -18.03 -1.74 32.89
N GLY A 91 -17.64 -2.62 33.84
CA GLY A 91 -17.42 -2.26 35.24
C GLY A 91 -18.68 -1.93 36.00
N HIS A 92 -19.86 -2.44 35.63
CA HIS A 92 -21.13 -2.10 36.29
C HIS A 92 -21.87 -3.29 36.91
N GLN A 93 -21.49 -4.54 36.56
CA GLN A 93 -22.24 -5.73 37.01
C GLN A 93 -21.70 -6.30 38.32
N TYR A 94 -20.39 -6.12 38.57
CA TYR A 94 -19.70 -6.66 39.74
C TYR A 94 -18.99 -5.57 40.50
N HIS A 95 -19.04 -5.66 41.84
CA HIS A 95 -18.30 -4.72 42.66
C HIS A 95 -16.78 -4.93 42.55
N ARG A 96 -15.98 -3.84 42.54
CA ARG A 96 -14.52 -3.83 42.33
C ARG A 96 -13.73 -4.82 43.22
N ARG A 97 -14.26 -5.18 44.39
CA ARG A 97 -13.62 -6.18 45.28
C ARG A 97 -13.48 -7.56 44.63
N PHE A 98 -14.34 -7.90 43.67
CA PHE A 98 -14.32 -9.19 43.00
C PHE A 98 -13.32 -9.23 41.85
N LYS A 99 -12.74 -8.08 41.43
CA LYS A 99 -11.78 -7.96 40.31
C LYS A 99 -12.18 -8.76 39.07
N ASN A 100 -13.46 -8.66 38.68
CA ASN A 100 -13.96 -9.37 37.52
C ASN A 100 -13.53 -8.63 36.22
N CYS A 101 -12.48 -9.11 35.59
CA CYS A 101 -11.95 -8.57 34.33
C CYS A 101 -12.74 -8.96 33.09
N GLN A 102 -13.87 -9.64 33.23
CA GLN A 102 -14.83 -9.94 32.16
C GLN A 102 -16.14 -9.15 32.32
N ASP A 103 -16.14 -8.14 33.21
CA ASP A 103 -17.32 -7.31 33.47
C ASP A 103 -17.57 -6.34 32.32
N THR A 104 -18.18 -6.85 31.25
CA THR A 104 -18.67 -6.05 30.11
C THR A 104 -19.98 -6.64 29.59
N LYS A 105 -20.89 -5.79 29.11
CA LYS A 105 -22.19 -6.22 28.60
C LYS A 105 -22.71 -5.27 27.52
N LEU A 106 -23.19 -5.84 26.40
CA LEU A 106 -24.00 -5.12 25.44
C LEU A 106 -25.40 -4.89 26.06
N GLU A 107 -25.64 -3.68 26.51
CA GLU A 107 -26.88 -3.32 27.18
C GLU A 107 -28.02 -2.98 26.21
N VAL A 108 -27.67 -2.40 25.05
CA VAL A 108 -28.60 -2.13 23.95
C VAL A 108 -27.90 -2.48 22.64
N ALA A 109 -28.48 -3.40 21.87
CA ALA A 109 -27.96 -3.83 20.58
C ALA A 109 -28.20 -2.78 19.49
N PHE A 110 -27.46 -2.89 18.36
CA PHE A 110 -27.61 -1.99 17.21
C PHE A 110 -29.01 -1.98 16.64
N ALA A 111 -29.58 -0.80 16.50
CA ALA A 111 -30.84 -0.54 15.79
C ALA A 111 -30.96 0.97 15.46
N ALA A 112 -31.71 1.29 14.39
CA ALA A 112 -31.91 2.67 13.96
C ALA A 112 -32.85 3.49 14.87
N SER A 113 -33.69 2.85 15.69
CA SER A 113 -34.70 3.55 16.49
C SER A 113 -34.68 3.20 17.98
N ASN A 114 -33.54 2.84 18.52
CA ASN A 114 -33.37 2.40 19.90
C ASN A 114 -32.96 3.52 20.89
N HIS A 115 -33.01 4.77 20.48
CA HIS A 115 -32.61 5.94 21.28
C HIS A 115 -33.24 5.94 22.68
N ASN A 116 -34.55 5.71 22.80
CA ASN A 116 -35.23 5.65 24.10
C ASN A 116 -34.76 4.49 24.99
N GLN A 117 -34.36 3.36 24.37
CA GLN A 117 -33.79 2.23 25.11
C GLN A 117 -32.43 2.57 25.69
N ILE A 118 -31.56 3.22 24.88
CA ILE A 118 -30.24 3.69 25.31
C ILE A 118 -30.37 4.72 26.42
N ILE A 119 -31.22 5.75 26.25
CA ILE A 119 -31.47 6.78 27.26
C ILE A 119 -32.00 6.18 28.56
N GLY A 120 -33.01 5.27 28.45
CA GLY A 120 -33.55 4.56 29.61
C GLY A 120 -32.49 3.76 30.36
N LYS A 121 -31.61 3.08 29.63
CA LYS A 121 -30.51 2.29 30.20
C LYS A 121 -29.46 3.16 30.87
N LEU A 122 -28.99 4.22 30.24
CA LEU A 122 -28.05 5.17 30.81
C LEU A 122 -28.49 5.70 32.17
N ARG A 123 -29.79 5.98 32.34
CA ARG A 123 -30.32 6.48 33.62
C ARG A 123 -30.19 5.48 34.77
N THR A 124 -30.12 4.18 34.48
CA THR A 124 -30.08 3.10 35.50
C THR A 124 -28.68 2.61 35.83
N ILE A 125 -27.67 2.88 35.00
CA ILE A 125 -26.30 2.41 35.19
C ILE A 125 -25.68 3.11 36.39
N GLN A 126 -24.99 2.32 37.22
CA GLN A 126 -24.22 2.81 38.37
C GLN A 126 -22.81 2.26 38.31
N PRO A 127 -21.79 3.07 38.62
CA PRO A 127 -20.40 2.61 38.69
C PRO A 127 -20.22 1.53 39.78
N SER A 128 -19.34 0.56 39.57
CA SER A 128 -19.14 -0.51 40.56
C SER A 128 -17.79 -1.23 40.49
N GLY A 129 -17.34 -1.63 39.29
CA GLY A 129 -16.32 -2.62 39.06
C GLY A 129 -14.91 -2.08 38.78
N VAL A 130 -14.16 -2.89 38.04
CA VAL A 130 -12.84 -2.60 37.50
C VAL A 130 -12.93 -2.11 36.07
N THR A 131 -11.81 -1.78 35.46
CA THR A 131 -11.74 -1.17 34.11
C THR A 131 -11.13 -2.13 33.08
N PRO A 132 -11.89 -3.14 32.52
CA PRO A 132 -11.39 -4.11 31.54
C PRO A 132 -11.56 -3.58 30.11
N ILE A 133 -10.81 -2.56 29.69
CA ILE A 133 -10.96 -1.93 28.38
C ILE A 133 -10.62 -2.90 27.26
N ALA A 134 -9.49 -3.60 27.32
CA ALA A 134 -9.05 -4.55 26.30
C ALA A 134 -10.08 -5.64 26.08
N TYR A 135 -10.56 -6.29 27.12
CA TYR A 135 -11.61 -7.32 27.02
C TYR A 135 -12.92 -6.74 26.49
N SER A 136 -13.28 -5.54 26.90
CA SER A 136 -14.53 -4.89 26.43
C SER A 136 -14.46 -4.52 24.96
N LEU A 137 -13.31 -4.11 24.46
CA LEU A 137 -13.05 -3.88 23.02
C LEU A 137 -13.12 -5.17 22.22
N GLU A 138 -12.53 -6.24 22.73
CA GLU A 138 -12.59 -7.57 22.09
C GLU A 138 -14.05 -8.06 21.95
N GLN A 139 -14.83 -7.88 23.01
CA GLN A 139 -16.26 -8.23 22.98
C GLN A 139 -17.08 -7.29 22.08
N ALA A 140 -16.72 -6.00 22.02
CA ALA A 140 -17.35 -5.05 21.10
C ALA A 140 -17.20 -5.45 19.64
N ALA A 141 -16.10 -6.12 19.27
CA ALA A 141 -15.93 -6.65 17.92
C ALA A 141 -17.02 -7.65 17.50
N ASN A 142 -17.54 -8.40 18.47
CA ASN A 142 -18.58 -9.40 18.23
C ASN A 142 -19.99 -8.77 18.14
N ASP A 143 -20.13 -7.51 18.54
CA ASP A 143 -21.40 -6.78 18.44
C ASP A 143 -21.67 -6.29 17.02
N PHE A 144 -20.60 -6.10 16.21
CA PHE A 144 -20.71 -5.68 14.83
C PHE A 144 -20.90 -6.89 13.90
N THR A 145 -21.84 -6.77 12.97
CA THR A 145 -21.92 -7.71 11.84
C THR A 145 -21.04 -7.20 10.70
N VAL A 146 -20.36 -8.12 10.00
CA VAL A 146 -19.57 -7.78 8.80
C VAL A 146 -20.53 -7.37 7.69
N ASP A 147 -20.53 -6.09 7.33
CA ASP A 147 -21.36 -5.52 6.29
C ASP A 147 -20.58 -4.34 5.65
N PRO A 148 -20.23 -4.41 4.36
CA PRO A 148 -19.44 -3.39 3.69
C PRO A 148 -20.19 -2.06 3.52
N ASP A 149 -21.52 -2.04 3.63
CA ASP A 149 -22.31 -0.82 3.52
C ASP A 149 -22.32 -0.01 4.82
N TYR A 150 -21.73 -0.55 5.88
CA TYR A 150 -21.69 0.11 7.18
C TYR A 150 -20.26 0.49 7.59
N ARG A 151 -20.10 1.75 7.98
CA ARG A 151 -18.96 2.21 8.78
C ARG A 151 -19.20 1.85 10.23
N ASN A 152 -18.25 1.17 10.86
CA ASN A 152 -18.33 0.77 12.26
C ASN A 152 -17.45 1.68 13.11
N VAL A 153 -18.03 2.37 14.10
CA VAL A 153 -17.32 3.33 14.96
C VAL A 153 -17.57 2.98 16.42
N VAL A 154 -16.52 3.00 17.24
CA VAL A 154 -16.65 2.86 18.71
C VAL A 154 -16.23 4.16 19.36
N ILE A 155 -17.04 4.69 20.27
CA ILE A 155 -16.70 5.82 21.15
C ILE A 155 -16.54 5.28 22.56
N ILE A 156 -15.33 5.38 23.12
CA ILE A 156 -15.05 5.02 24.49
C ILE A 156 -15.13 6.26 25.36
N LEU A 157 -15.93 6.19 26.42
CA LEU A 157 -15.93 7.18 27.48
C LEU A 157 -15.36 6.54 28.74
N THR A 158 -14.22 7.02 29.20
CA THR A 158 -13.51 6.48 30.37
C THR A 158 -12.85 7.58 31.18
N ASP A 159 -12.67 7.33 32.46
CA ASP A 159 -11.88 8.17 33.37
C ASP A 159 -10.62 7.47 33.89
N GLY A 160 -10.31 6.29 33.32
CA GLY A 160 -9.21 5.45 33.78
C GLY A 160 -8.52 4.68 32.66
N ILE A 161 -7.42 4.04 33.04
CA ILE A 161 -6.66 3.12 32.18
C ILE A 161 -7.07 1.67 32.44
N GLU A 162 -6.60 0.79 31.57
CA GLU A 162 -6.73 -0.66 31.76
C GLU A 162 -6.26 -1.10 33.14
N SER A 163 -7.09 -1.84 33.85
CA SER A 163 -6.80 -2.31 35.22
C SER A 163 -6.76 -3.83 35.36
N CYS A 164 -6.81 -4.54 34.18
CA CYS A 164 -6.93 -5.99 34.12
C CYS A 164 -5.81 -6.67 33.32
N ASP A 165 -4.63 -6.06 33.23
CA ASP A 165 -3.45 -6.58 32.53
C ASP A 165 -3.71 -6.88 31.04
N GLY A 166 -4.78 -6.34 30.43
CA GLY A 166 -5.06 -6.42 28.99
C GLY A 166 -4.21 -5.44 28.19
N ASP A 167 -4.07 -5.70 26.88
CA ASP A 167 -3.42 -4.79 25.93
C ASP A 167 -4.46 -4.20 24.96
N PRO A 168 -5.01 -3.00 25.25
CA PRO A 168 -5.97 -2.34 24.37
C PRO A 168 -5.41 -2.03 22.97
N CYS A 169 -4.08 -1.85 22.86
CA CYS A 169 -3.41 -1.58 21.60
C CYS A 169 -3.45 -2.79 20.67
N ALA A 170 -3.07 -3.96 21.17
CA ALA A 170 -3.12 -5.20 20.40
C ALA A 170 -4.55 -5.53 19.94
N VAL A 171 -5.54 -5.30 20.80
CA VAL A 171 -6.95 -5.50 20.46
C VAL A 171 -7.39 -4.50 19.40
N SER A 172 -7.05 -3.22 19.54
CA SER A 172 -7.39 -2.19 18.55
C SER A 172 -6.83 -2.52 17.17
N LEU A 173 -5.58 -2.95 17.09
CA LEU A 173 -4.95 -3.38 15.84
C LEU A 173 -5.71 -4.55 15.21
N ALA A 174 -6.01 -5.60 15.96
CA ALA A 174 -6.74 -6.77 15.49
C ALA A 174 -8.17 -6.42 14.99
N LEU A 175 -8.79 -5.39 15.54
CA LEU A 175 -10.11 -4.92 15.13
C LEU A 175 -10.05 -4.11 13.83
N GLN A 176 -9.04 -3.27 13.68
CA GLN A 176 -8.80 -2.52 12.44
C GLN A 176 -8.51 -3.46 11.26
N GLU A 177 -7.77 -4.55 11.48
CA GLU A 177 -7.55 -5.59 10.47
C GLU A 177 -8.86 -6.25 9.98
N LYS A 178 -9.90 -6.25 10.82
CA LYS A 178 -11.24 -6.75 10.48
C LYS A 178 -12.17 -5.67 9.91
N ASN A 179 -11.63 -4.50 9.52
CA ASN A 179 -12.40 -3.31 9.11
C ASN A 179 -13.41 -2.83 10.16
N ILE A 180 -13.19 -3.16 11.42
CA ILE A 180 -13.88 -2.55 12.54
C ILE A 180 -13.01 -1.38 12.96
N PHE A 181 -13.33 -0.19 12.47
CA PHE A 181 -12.55 1.00 12.74
C PHE A 181 -12.78 1.43 14.18
N LEU A 182 -11.85 1.06 15.04
CA LEU A 182 -11.71 1.66 16.34
C LEU A 182 -10.85 2.92 16.18
N LYS A 183 -11.47 4.07 16.10
CA LYS A 183 -10.94 5.20 16.83
C LYS A 183 -11.75 5.28 18.12
N PRO A 184 -11.26 4.70 19.20
CA PRO A 184 -11.79 5.08 20.48
C PRO A 184 -11.46 6.56 20.61
N PHE A 185 -12.50 7.33 20.65
CA PHE A 185 -12.43 8.65 21.18
C PHE A 185 -12.41 8.46 22.69
N VAL A 186 -11.21 8.34 23.23
CA VAL A 186 -11.07 8.30 24.66
C VAL A 186 -11.28 9.71 25.15
N ILE A 187 -12.43 9.96 25.72
CA ILE A 187 -12.71 11.22 26.38
C ILE A 187 -12.28 11.04 27.84
N GLY A 188 -11.10 11.53 28.15
CA GLY A 188 -10.59 11.60 29.48
C GLY A 188 -11.37 12.64 30.26
N LEU A 189 -12.00 12.22 31.36
CA LEU A 189 -12.71 13.10 32.26
C LEU A 189 -11.75 13.57 33.37
N GLY A 190 -10.95 14.62 33.10
CA GLY A 190 -10.01 15.20 34.07
C GLY A 190 -8.83 14.27 34.38
N MET A 191 -8.25 13.65 33.36
CA MET A 191 -7.14 12.72 33.52
C MET A 191 -5.77 13.43 33.52
N GLU A 192 -4.74 12.79 34.07
CA GLU A 192 -3.36 13.30 34.04
C GLU A 192 -2.70 13.10 32.67
N LYS A 193 -1.72 13.94 32.32
CA LYS A 193 -1.11 14.02 30.98
C LYS A 193 -0.42 12.73 30.46
N ASP A 194 -0.21 11.72 31.30
CA ASP A 194 0.49 10.49 30.89
C ASP A 194 -0.42 9.47 30.18
N PHE A 195 -1.73 9.65 30.21
CA PHE A 195 -2.70 8.74 29.58
C PHE A 195 -2.73 8.82 28.06
N GLU A 196 -2.35 9.96 27.49
CA GLU A 196 -2.26 10.12 26.01
C GLU A 196 -1.37 9.04 25.39
N LYS A 197 -0.27 8.66 26.04
CA LYS A 197 0.68 7.66 25.54
C LYS A 197 0.11 6.25 25.53
N GLU A 198 -0.73 5.91 26.50
CA GLU A 198 -1.34 4.58 26.62
C GLU A 198 -2.46 4.36 25.60
N PHE A 199 -3.13 5.44 25.17
CA PHE A 199 -4.20 5.37 24.20
C PHE A 199 -3.81 5.78 22.77
N ALA A 200 -2.62 6.32 22.55
CA ALA A 200 -2.15 6.77 21.23
C ALA A 200 -2.21 5.67 20.15
N CYS A 201 -2.03 4.41 20.55
CA CYS A 201 -2.14 3.24 19.67
C CYS A 201 -3.57 2.71 19.51
N VAL A 202 -4.47 3.07 20.44
CA VAL A 202 -5.87 2.63 20.43
C VAL A 202 -6.69 3.56 19.55
N GLY A 203 -6.38 4.86 19.53
CA GLY A 203 -7.10 5.83 18.72
C GLY A 203 -6.76 7.28 19.04
N GLN A 204 -7.66 8.19 18.69
CA GLN A 204 -7.48 9.62 18.98
C GLN A 204 -7.92 9.92 20.41
N TYR A 205 -6.97 10.27 21.26
CA TYR A 205 -7.23 10.70 22.64
C TYR A 205 -7.66 12.17 22.67
N TYR A 206 -8.70 12.46 23.42
CA TYR A 206 -9.17 13.81 23.72
C TYR A 206 -9.30 13.96 25.23
N ASP A 207 -8.52 14.82 25.81
CA ASP A 207 -8.70 15.20 27.20
C ASP A 207 -9.75 16.34 27.28
N ALA A 208 -10.87 16.06 27.90
CA ALA A 208 -11.87 17.09 28.17
C ALA A 208 -11.63 17.67 29.57
N LYS A 209 -11.09 18.88 29.63
CA LYS A 209 -10.80 19.57 30.89
C LYS A 209 -12.06 20.01 31.61
N ASP A 210 -13.11 20.30 30.85
CA ASP A 210 -14.40 20.73 31.38
C ASP A 210 -15.57 20.19 30.53
N VAL A 211 -16.79 20.35 31.01
CA VAL A 211 -18.03 19.90 30.36
C VAL A 211 -18.22 20.54 28.98
N ASN A 212 -17.78 21.76 28.75
CA ASN A 212 -17.93 22.44 27.46
C ASN A 212 -16.93 21.89 26.43
N GLU A 213 -15.70 21.65 26.85
CA GLU A 213 -14.69 21.00 26.01
C GLU A 213 -15.10 19.58 25.65
N PHE A 214 -15.65 18.81 26.59
CA PHE A 214 -16.23 17.49 26.34
C PHE A 214 -17.32 17.54 25.25
N ARG A 215 -18.24 18.51 25.32
CA ARG A 215 -19.28 18.70 24.30
C ARG A 215 -18.71 19.05 22.94
N GLN A 216 -17.70 19.91 22.89
CA GLN A 216 -17.04 20.28 21.62
C GLN A 216 -16.32 19.09 20.99
N VAL A 217 -15.60 18.30 21.78
CA VAL A 217 -14.92 17.07 21.35
C VAL A 217 -15.93 16.08 20.80
N LEU A 218 -17.02 15.84 21.52
CA LEU A 218 -18.05 14.91 21.10
C LEU A 218 -18.70 15.32 19.76
N ASN A 219 -19.04 16.62 19.60
CA ASN A 219 -19.53 17.15 18.34
C ASN A 219 -18.52 17.02 17.20
N LYS A 220 -17.23 17.24 17.46
CA LYS A 220 -16.16 17.04 16.48
C LYS A 220 -16.09 15.60 16.01
N ILE A 221 -16.15 14.64 16.96
CA ILE A 221 -16.17 13.21 16.70
C ILE A 221 -17.35 12.82 15.81
N LEU A 222 -18.53 13.33 16.10
CA LEU A 222 -19.73 13.05 15.32
C LEU A 222 -19.57 13.54 13.88
N ARG A 223 -19.10 14.75 13.67
CA ARG A 223 -18.84 15.26 12.31
C ARG A 223 -17.86 14.35 11.57
N GLN A 224 -16.77 13.94 12.20
CA GLN A 224 -15.81 13.02 11.61
C GLN A 224 -16.44 11.67 11.25
N SER A 225 -17.39 11.20 12.06
CA SER A 225 -18.00 9.88 11.89
C SER A 225 -19.21 9.85 10.96
N LEU A 226 -19.95 10.95 10.85
CA LEU A 226 -21.25 10.98 10.15
C LEU A 226 -21.26 11.84 8.89
N GLU A 227 -20.46 12.91 8.83
CA GLU A 227 -20.45 13.82 7.69
C GLU A 227 -19.51 13.31 6.57
N THR A 228 -19.91 13.54 5.32
CA THR A 228 -19.07 13.21 4.17
C THR A 228 -17.84 14.12 4.14
N THR A 229 -16.67 13.49 4.13
CA THR A 229 -15.38 14.17 4.05
C THR A 229 -14.75 13.89 2.70
N THR A 230 -14.29 14.93 2.03
CA THR A 230 -13.62 14.81 0.73
C THR A 230 -12.19 15.32 0.79
N VAL A 231 -11.36 14.79 -0.09
CA VAL A 231 -9.97 15.24 -0.24
C VAL A 231 -9.58 15.32 -1.71
N SER A 232 -8.86 16.37 -2.06
CA SER A 232 -8.12 16.47 -3.30
C SER A 232 -6.62 16.34 -3.03
N VAL A 233 -5.90 15.65 -3.92
CA VAL A 233 -4.45 15.57 -3.86
C VAL A 233 -3.87 16.54 -4.86
N GLU A 234 -2.97 17.41 -4.40
CA GLU A 234 -2.21 18.31 -5.24
C GLU A 234 -0.80 17.76 -5.44
N LEU A 235 -0.50 17.32 -6.66
CA LEU A 235 0.85 16.88 -7.02
C LEU A 235 1.62 18.09 -7.53
N LEU A 236 2.66 18.47 -6.78
CA LEU A 236 3.43 19.69 -7.00
C LEU A 236 4.69 19.41 -7.81
N ASP A 237 4.99 20.32 -8.72
CA ASP A 237 6.25 20.35 -9.47
C ASP A 237 7.43 20.90 -8.64
N ALA A 238 8.58 21.13 -9.27
CA ALA A 238 9.80 21.64 -8.63
C ALA A 238 9.62 23.07 -8.08
N ASP A 239 8.77 23.87 -8.71
CA ASP A 239 8.42 25.24 -8.32
C ASP A 239 7.24 25.30 -7.35
N ARG A 240 6.81 24.14 -6.83
CA ARG A 240 5.65 23.97 -5.95
C ARG A 240 4.31 24.40 -6.59
N GLN A 241 4.23 24.36 -7.91
CA GLN A 241 2.96 24.57 -8.60
C GLN A 241 2.25 23.22 -8.78
N PRO A 242 0.92 23.18 -8.68
CA PRO A 242 0.15 21.95 -8.76
C PRO A 242 -0.09 21.55 -10.23
N THR A 243 0.98 21.18 -10.94
CA THR A 243 0.97 20.88 -12.38
C THR A 243 1.07 19.40 -12.71
N GLU A 244 1.55 18.57 -11.77
CA GLU A 244 1.75 17.14 -11.98
C GLU A 244 0.42 16.38 -11.97
N THR A 245 0.31 15.35 -12.82
CA THR A 245 -0.90 14.51 -12.95
C THR A 245 -0.57 13.14 -13.54
N ASN A 246 -1.59 12.28 -13.75
CA ASN A 246 -1.47 10.94 -14.33
C ASN A 246 -0.55 9.98 -13.52
N VAL A 247 -0.50 10.19 -12.22
CA VAL A 247 0.22 9.34 -11.27
C VAL A 247 -0.78 8.56 -10.44
N ASN A 248 -0.53 7.27 -10.25
CA ASN A 248 -1.32 6.49 -9.30
C ASN A 248 -1.04 7.00 -7.87
N VAL A 249 -2.12 7.25 -7.11
CA VAL A 249 -2.05 7.68 -5.71
C VAL A 249 -2.74 6.64 -4.84
N THR A 250 -2.03 6.21 -3.78
CA THR A 250 -2.53 5.24 -2.82
C THR A 250 -2.63 5.87 -1.44
N PHE A 251 -3.77 5.73 -0.79
CA PHE A 251 -3.97 6.06 0.62
C PHE A 251 -3.84 4.80 1.45
N PHE A 252 -2.81 4.71 2.25
CA PHE A 252 -2.64 3.62 3.22
C PHE A 252 -3.19 4.04 4.56
N ASN A 253 -3.89 3.12 5.24
CA ASN A 253 -4.14 3.31 6.66
C ASN A 253 -2.79 3.42 7.38
N ASN A 254 -2.55 4.55 8.08
CA ASN A 254 -1.26 4.82 8.72
C ASN A 254 -0.90 3.81 9.80
N PHE A 255 -1.88 3.14 10.39
CA PHE A 255 -1.67 2.17 11.46
C PHE A 255 -1.46 0.74 10.94
N THR A 256 -2.39 0.22 10.11
CA THR A 256 -2.32 -1.15 9.58
C THR A 256 -1.40 -1.28 8.36
N LYS A 257 -1.01 -0.16 7.74
CA LYS A 257 -0.24 -0.10 6.49
C LYS A 257 -0.92 -0.80 5.31
N THR A 258 -2.23 -1.06 5.40
CA THR A 258 -3.03 -1.60 4.29
C THR A 258 -3.51 -0.49 3.37
N PRO A 259 -3.56 -0.70 2.04
CA PRO A 259 -4.14 0.26 1.11
C PRO A 259 -5.66 0.34 1.33
N ILE A 260 -6.18 1.57 1.37
CA ILE A 260 -7.62 1.85 1.53
C ILE A 260 -8.21 2.42 0.26
N TYR A 261 -7.51 3.35 -0.41
CA TYR A 261 -7.95 3.95 -1.66
C TYR A 261 -6.80 3.93 -2.67
N ASP A 262 -7.12 3.60 -3.90
CA ASP A 262 -6.21 3.66 -5.05
C ASP A 262 -6.92 4.34 -6.20
N PHE A 263 -6.29 5.35 -6.78
CA PHE A 263 -6.79 6.02 -7.98
C PHE A 263 -5.65 6.61 -8.80
N VAL A 264 -5.90 6.81 -10.09
CA VAL A 264 -4.97 7.56 -10.94
C VAL A 264 -5.35 9.02 -10.85
N HIS A 265 -4.41 9.85 -10.36
CA HIS A 265 -4.59 11.28 -10.23
C HIS A 265 -4.91 11.92 -11.60
N TYR A 266 -5.95 12.73 -11.64
CA TYR A 266 -6.41 13.43 -12.82
C TYR A 266 -6.63 14.90 -12.52
N ARG A 267 -6.46 15.77 -13.52
CA ARG A 267 -6.86 17.19 -13.51
C ARG A 267 -7.79 17.45 -14.67
N ASP A 268 -8.84 18.20 -14.40
CA ASP A 268 -9.77 18.68 -15.43
C ASP A 268 -9.11 19.73 -16.35
N GLU A 269 -9.85 20.20 -17.36
CA GLU A 269 -9.37 21.22 -18.31
C GLU A 269 -9.07 22.58 -17.64
N GLN A 270 -9.61 22.83 -16.45
CA GLN A 270 -9.35 24.00 -15.63
C GLN A 270 -8.16 23.81 -14.67
N GLY A 271 -7.59 22.60 -14.62
CA GLY A 271 -6.48 22.26 -13.78
C GLY A 271 -6.85 21.86 -12.34
N HIS A 272 -8.14 21.60 -12.05
CA HIS A 272 -8.57 21.14 -10.73
C HIS A 272 -8.39 19.61 -10.62
N PRO A 273 -7.83 19.12 -9.50
CA PRO A 273 -7.73 17.69 -9.26
C PRO A 273 -9.09 17.08 -8.89
N ASP A 274 -9.24 15.78 -9.13
CA ASP A 274 -10.39 15.02 -8.65
C ASP A 274 -10.50 15.09 -7.13
N SER A 275 -11.74 14.96 -6.66
CA SER A 275 -12.07 14.88 -5.24
C SER A 275 -12.53 13.47 -4.91
N VAL A 276 -11.88 12.84 -3.95
CA VAL A 276 -12.25 11.51 -3.45
C VAL A 276 -12.88 11.61 -2.06
N ILE A 277 -13.84 10.73 -1.77
CA ILE A 277 -14.45 10.64 -0.45
C ILE A 277 -13.57 9.75 0.42
N VAL A 278 -13.27 10.24 1.63
CA VAL A 278 -12.41 9.54 2.59
C VAL A 278 -13.07 9.43 3.95
N ASP A 279 -12.60 8.48 4.74
CA ASP A 279 -13.00 8.37 6.14
C ASP A 279 -12.12 9.28 7.01
N ALA A 280 -12.69 10.36 7.54
CA ALA A 280 -11.98 11.30 8.41
C ALA A 280 -11.60 10.71 9.78
N VAL A 281 -12.12 9.54 10.11
CA VAL A 281 -11.77 8.82 11.34
C VAL A 281 -10.37 8.22 11.24
N LEU A 282 -9.85 7.92 10.05
CA LEU A 282 -8.54 7.32 9.85
C LEU A 282 -7.43 8.38 9.69
N SER A 283 -6.20 7.95 9.98
CA SER A 283 -4.97 8.64 9.57
C SER A 283 -4.37 7.90 8.39
N TYR A 284 -3.77 8.63 7.46
CA TYR A 284 -3.30 8.08 6.20
C TYR A 284 -1.84 8.37 5.93
N ASP A 285 -1.16 7.41 5.31
CA ASP A 285 0.03 7.69 4.51
C ASP A 285 -0.43 7.81 3.05
N VAL A 286 -0.31 8.99 2.46
CA VAL A 286 -0.71 9.26 1.08
C VAL A 286 0.53 9.17 0.20
N VAL A 287 0.56 8.19 -0.71
CA VAL A 287 1.72 7.87 -1.55
C VAL A 287 1.39 8.20 -3.00
N ALA A 288 2.18 9.06 -3.62
CA ALA A 288 2.24 9.17 -5.07
C ALA A 288 3.23 8.13 -5.60
N ASN A 289 2.74 7.18 -6.41
CA ASN A 289 3.51 6.05 -6.93
C ASN A 289 4.34 6.47 -8.14
N THR A 290 5.19 7.48 -7.95
CA THR A 290 6.24 7.91 -8.88
C THR A 290 7.44 6.96 -8.83
N ILE A 291 8.45 7.19 -9.65
CA ILE A 291 9.73 6.45 -9.61
C ILE A 291 10.86 7.39 -9.16
N PRO A 292 11.39 7.24 -7.94
CA PRO A 292 10.86 6.46 -6.82
C PRO A 292 9.58 7.07 -6.22
N PRO A 293 8.80 6.30 -5.43
CA PRO A 293 7.58 6.82 -4.83
C PRO A 293 7.86 7.91 -3.78
N VAL A 294 6.91 8.85 -3.64
CA VAL A 294 6.94 9.90 -2.61
C VAL A 294 5.68 9.86 -1.77
N ALA A 295 5.79 10.20 -0.50
CA ALA A 295 4.70 10.08 0.43
C ALA A 295 4.58 11.28 1.36
N GLN A 296 3.33 11.70 1.64
CA GLN A 296 2.97 12.50 2.78
C GLN A 296 2.43 11.56 3.86
N ARG A 297 3.11 11.54 5.01
CA ARG A 297 2.79 10.60 6.09
C ARG A 297 1.95 11.24 7.17
N ASP A 298 1.23 10.40 7.92
CA ASP A 298 0.47 10.76 9.11
C ASP A 298 -0.55 11.87 8.86
N VAL A 299 -1.25 11.78 7.73
CA VAL A 299 -2.25 12.76 7.30
C VAL A 299 -3.58 12.48 7.99
N THR A 300 -4.18 13.49 8.61
CA THR A 300 -5.53 13.46 9.19
C THR A 300 -6.40 14.50 8.52
N PHE A 301 -7.71 14.23 8.41
CA PHE A 301 -8.66 15.11 7.73
C PHE A 301 -9.67 15.73 8.69
N GLU A 302 -10.09 16.95 8.40
CA GLU A 302 -11.23 17.58 9.08
C GLU A 302 -12.53 16.97 8.54
N GLY A 303 -13.29 16.33 9.43
CA GLY A 303 -14.58 15.71 9.09
C GLY A 303 -15.61 16.72 8.59
N GLY A 304 -16.42 16.31 7.62
CA GLY A 304 -17.48 17.12 7.03
C GLY A 304 -16.98 18.27 6.15
N LYS A 305 -15.69 18.29 5.78
CA LYS A 305 -15.10 19.34 4.95
C LYS A 305 -14.36 18.75 3.75
N HIS A 306 -14.10 19.62 2.77
CA HIS A 306 -13.13 19.34 1.73
C HIS A 306 -11.73 19.65 2.26
N ASN A 307 -10.81 18.70 2.09
CA ASN A 307 -9.42 18.77 2.50
C ASN A 307 -8.50 18.76 1.28
N VAL A 308 -7.26 19.23 1.43
CA VAL A 308 -6.25 19.20 0.37
C VAL A 308 -4.97 18.61 0.93
N VAL A 309 -4.39 17.64 0.20
CA VAL A 309 -3.07 17.05 0.49
C VAL A 309 -2.12 17.44 -0.62
N SER A 310 -1.02 18.09 -0.29
CA SER A 310 0.00 18.48 -1.27
C SER A 310 1.21 17.57 -1.16
N ILE A 311 1.62 16.95 -2.29
CA ILE A 311 2.78 16.07 -2.38
C ILE A 311 3.71 16.61 -3.46
N GLN A 312 4.97 16.87 -3.09
CA GLN A 312 5.97 17.30 -4.05
C GLN A 312 6.44 16.10 -4.87
N ALA A 313 6.06 16.06 -6.14
CA ALA A 313 6.26 14.96 -7.06
C ALA A 313 6.72 15.43 -8.46
N PRO A 314 7.75 16.32 -8.56
CA PRO A 314 8.21 16.84 -9.84
C PRO A 314 8.74 15.71 -10.72
N GLN A 315 8.30 15.62 -11.97
CA GLN A 315 8.64 14.53 -12.87
C GLN A 315 9.27 15.02 -14.18
N GLY A 316 10.08 14.14 -14.77
CA GLY A 316 10.57 14.22 -16.12
C GLY A 316 10.65 12.84 -16.76
N THR A 317 10.90 12.77 -18.04
CA THR A 317 10.96 11.53 -18.80
C THR A 317 12.40 11.10 -19.01
N LEU A 318 12.72 9.83 -18.74
CA LEU A 318 13.96 9.18 -19.14
C LEU A 318 13.67 8.26 -20.34
N ALA A 319 14.37 8.48 -21.44
CA ALA A 319 14.31 7.66 -22.64
C ALA A 319 15.68 7.03 -22.91
N ILE A 320 15.78 5.72 -22.85
CA ILE A 320 17.02 5.00 -23.12
C ILE A 320 16.87 4.33 -24.49
N GLN A 321 17.68 4.75 -25.46
CA GLN A 321 17.58 4.28 -26.84
C GLN A 321 18.83 3.49 -27.24
N GLN A 322 18.62 2.45 -28.02
CA GLN A 322 19.70 1.70 -28.65
C GLN A 322 19.52 1.77 -30.17
N PRO A 323 20.37 2.51 -30.90
CA PRO A 323 20.28 2.58 -32.35
C PRO A 323 20.67 1.25 -32.99
N GLY A 324 20.03 0.95 -34.12
CA GLY A 324 20.26 -0.25 -34.90
C GLY A 324 19.25 -1.36 -34.60
N HIS A 325 18.87 -2.10 -35.63
CA HIS A 325 18.04 -3.28 -35.51
C HIS A 325 18.93 -4.50 -35.36
N SER A 326 18.90 -5.11 -34.19
CA SER A 326 19.53 -6.40 -33.95
C SER A 326 18.53 -7.34 -33.27
N GLU A 327 18.18 -8.42 -33.91
CA GLU A 327 17.36 -9.49 -33.29
C GLU A 327 17.99 -10.05 -32.02
N TYR A 328 19.32 -9.92 -31.88
CA TYR A 328 20.08 -10.39 -30.74
C TYR A 328 20.12 -9.40 -29.56
N ALA A 329 19.58 -8.19 -29.74
CA ALA A 329 19.57 -7.13 -28.72
C ALA A 329 18.16 -6.81 -28.19
N GLN A 330 17.19 -7.70 -28.41
CA GLN A 330 15.81 -7.52 -27.92
C GLN A 330 15.73 -7.77 -26.40
N GLY A 331 14.83 -7.03 -25.74
CA GLY A 331 14.58 -7.21 -24.29
C GLY A 331 15.68 -6.70 -23.38
N VAL A 332 16.47 -5.73 -23.84
CA VAL A 332 17.49 -5.08 -23.02
C VAL A 332 16.80 -4.26 -21.91
N ARG A 333 17.32 -4.36 -20.70
CA ARG A 333 16.83 -3.65 -19.51
C ARG A 333 17.95 -2.85 -18.87
N ALA A 334 17.57 -1.77 -18.18
CA ALA A 334 18.50 -0.98 -17.37
C ALA A 334 18.07 -1.05 -15.90
N LEU A 335 19.03 -1.31 -15.03
CA LEU A 335 18.86 -1.18 -13.58
C LEU A 335 19.10 0.29 -13.24
N VAL A 336 18.08 0.96 -12.69
CA VAL A 336 18.13 2.38 -12.35
C VAL A 336 18.31 2.53 -10.85
N ARG A 337 19.25 3.38 -10.44
CA ARG A 337 19.54 3.72 -9.05
C ARG A 337 19.57 5.23 -8.89
N LYS A 338 19.32 5.74 -7.70
CA LYS A 338 19.68 7.15 -7.39
C LYS A 338 21.21 7.28 -7.39
N ALA A 339 21.73 8.38 -7.94
CA ALA A 339 23.16 8.61 -8.02
C ALA A 339 23.85 8.39 -6.67
N GLY A 340 24.90 7.57 -6.67
CA GLY A 340 25.67 7.21 -5.48
C GLY A 340 24.96 6.29 -4.48
N ARG A 341 23.81 5.68 -4.83
CA ARG A 341 23.09 4.73 -3.99
C ARG A 341 23.10 3.33 -4.62
N PRO A 342 23.28 2.25 -3.83
CA PRO A 342 23.33 0.90 -4.37
C PRO A 342 21.94 0.31 -4.67
N GLU A 343 20.86 0.84 -4.07
CA GLU A 343 19.53 0.30 -4.19
C GLU A 343 18.94 0.51 -5.58
N ILE A 344 18.44 -0.56 -6.20
CA ILE A 344 17.73 -0.49 -7.47
C ILE A 344 16.32 0.05 -7.18
N ILE A 345 15.99 1.17 -7.80
CA ILE A 345 14.67 1.80 -7.66
C ILE A 345 13.72 1.40 -8.78
N ASN A 346 14.24 1.01 -9.94
CA ASN A 346 13.44 0.54 -11.07
C ASN A 346 14.26 -0.34 -12.01
N VAL A 347 13.55 -1.18 -12.79
CA VAL A 347 14.07 -1.93 -13.92
C VAL A 347 13.39 -1.40 -15.18
N HIS A 348 14.09 -0.49 -15.86
CA HIS A 348 13.61 0.19 -17.06
C HIS A 348 13.73 -0.70 -18.27
N GLU A 349 12.63 -0.93 -19.01
CA GLU A 349 12.62 -1.74 -20.22
C GLU A 349 12.83 -0.87 -21.48
N LEU A 350 13.84 -1.21 -22.29
CA LEU A 350 14.13 -0.48 -23.52
C LEU A 350 13.24 -1.00 -24.66
N PRO A 351 12.79 -0.09 -25.57
CA PRO A 351 13.09 1.35 -25.67
C PRO A 351 12.04 2.26 -25.02
N SER A 352 11.13 1.72 -24.18
CA SER A 352 10.00 2.49 -23.64
C SER A 352 10.45 3.67 -22.78
N PRO A 353 10.03 4.92 -23.05
CA PRO A 353 10.28 6.02 -22.14
C PRO A 353 9.46 5.87 -20.85
N GLU A 354 10.04 6.22 -19.71
CA GLU A 354 9.38 6.15 -18.41
C GLU A 354 9.54 7.47 -17.64
N GLN A 355 8.57 7.78 -16.78
CA GLN A 355 8.62 8.98 -15.93
C GLN A 355 9.34 8.68 -14.62
N TYR A 356 10.23 9.60 -14.24
CA TYR A 356 11.00 9.58 -13.00
C TYR A 356 10.85 10.90 -12.26
N LEU A 357 11.00 10.88 -10.96
CA LEU A 357 11.17 12.11 -10.20
C LEU A 357 12.39 12.88 -10.73
N VAL A 358 12.29 14.21 -10.70
CA VAL A 358 13.44 15.08 -10.97
C VAL A 358 14.60 14.71 -10.04
N GLY A 359 15.78 14.50 -10.63
CA GLY A 359 16.96 14.08 -9.89
C GLY A 359 18.05 13.48 -10.75
N THR A 360 19.06 12.92 -10.09
CA THR A 360 20.22 12.31 -10.75
C THR A 360 20.23 10.81 -10.49
N TYR A 361 20.50 10.04 -11.53
CA TYR A 361 20.42 8.59 -11.55
C TYR A 361 21.63 7.93 -12.15
N ASP A 362 21.99 6.75 -11.64
CA ASP A 362 22.99 5.85 -12.21
C ASP A 362 22.28 4.71 -12.93
N LEU A 363 22.67 4.44 -14.18
CA LEU A 363 22.10 3.41 -15.03
C LEU A 363 23.10 2.29 -15.26
N GLU A 364 22.71 1.06 -15.02
CA GLU A 364 23.45 -0.14 -15.42
C GLU A 364 22.61 -0.89 -16.47
N VAL A 365 22.94 -0.69 -17.73
CA VAL A 365 22.23 -1.34 -18.83
C VAL A 365 22.78 -2.73 -19.05
N LEU A 366 21.88 -3.73 -19.07
CA LEU A 366 22.22 -5.15 -19.15
C LEU A 366 22.55 -5.59 -20.57
N THR A 367 23.43 -4.82 -21.23
CA THR A 367 24.06 -5.17 -22.49
C THR A 367 25.18 -6.20 -22.28
N PHE A 368 25.82 -6.64 -23.33
CA PHE A 368 26.96 -7.53 -23.24
C PHE A 368 28.20 -6.92 -23.91
N PRO A 369 29.24 -6.51 -23.14
CA PRO A 369 29.27 -6.28 -21.69
C PRO A 369 28.25 -5.23 -21.22
N LYS A 370 27.99 -5.18 -19.90
CA LYS A 370 27.13 -4.16 -19.31
C LYS A 370 27.66 -2.76 -19.58
N THR A 371 26.73 -1.84 -19.89
CA THR A 371 27.05 -0.43 -20.10
C THR A 371 26.58 0.40 -18.90
N HIS A 372 27.41 1.32 -18.44
CA HIS A 372 27.12 2.16 -17.27
C HIS A 372 27.07 3.63 -17.68
N PHE A 373 26.06 4.34 -17.16
CA PHE A 373 25.97 5.79 -17.23
C PHE A 373 25.81 6.31 -15.80
N ALA A 374 26.72 7.15 -15.38
CA ALA A 374 26.67 7.82 -14.09
C ALA A 374 26.08 9.22 -14.24
N ASP A 375 25.45 9.71 -13.16
CA ASP A 375 24.98 11.09 -13.02
C ASP A 375 24.02 11.56 -14.13
N VAL A 376 23.13 10.66 -14.60
CA VAL A 376 22.12 11.00 -15.58
C VAL A 376 21.06 11.88 -14.91
N SER A 377 20.96 13.14 -15.35
CA SER A 377 20.04 14.12 -14.76
C SER A 377 18.69 14.10 -15.47
N VAL A 378 17.61 13.89 -14.72
CA VAL A 378 16.21 14.01 -15.20
C VAL A 378 15.68 15.36 -14.74
N GLY A 379 15.32 16.22 -15.71
CA GLY A 379 14.79 17.57 -15.47
C GLY A 379 13.25 17.62 -15.47
N GLN A 380 12.69 18.64 -14.82
CA GLN A 380 11.24 18.88 -14.76
C GLN A 380 10.60 18.98 -16.15
N SER A 381 9.56 18.22 -16.41
CA SER A 381 8.77 18.20 -17.65
C SER A 381 9.62 18.08 -18.93
N ALA A 382 10.86 17.60 -18.80
CA ALA A 382 11.83 17.42 -19.88
C ALA A 382 12.05 15.95 -20.17
N THR A 383 12.43 15.64 -21.41
CA THR A 383 12.89 14.31 -21.80
C THR A 383 14.42 14.28 -21.80
N THR A 384 14.97 13.41 -20.95
CA THR A 384 16.40 13.10 -20.94
C THR A 384 16.65 11.87 -21.78
N GLU A 385 17.39 12.05 -22.87
CA GLU A 385 17.73 10.94 -23.78
C GLU A 385 19.12 10.38 -23.46
N VAL A 386 19.19 9.06 -23.30
CA VAL A 386 20.44 8.31 -23.15
C VAL A 386 20.57 7.37 -24.34
N THR A 387 21.59 7.55 -25.15
CA THR A 387 21.82 6.73 -26.33
C THR A 387 22.94 5.72 -26.06
N LEU A 388 22.60 4.44 -26.16
CA LEU A 388 23.56 3.33 -26.13
C LEU A 388 24.30 3.23 -27.46
N PRO A 389 25.55 2.77 -27.46
CA PRO A 389 26.20 2.34 -28.68
C PRO A 389 25.41 1.21 -29.35
N GLY A 390 25.24 1.27 -30.66
CA GLY A 390 24.64 0.17 -31.41
C GLY A 390 25.52 -1.09 -31.31
N PRO A 391 24.96 -2.27 -30.99
CA PRO A 391 25.76 -3.49 -30.84
C PRO A 391 26.29 -3.99 -32.20
N GLY A 392 27.42 -4.72 -32.17
CA GLY A 392 27.81 -5.65 -33.19
C GLY A 392 27.34 -7.08 -32.86
N VAL A 393 27.71 -8.05 -33.66
CA VAL A 393 27.42 -9.46 -33.45
C VAL A 393 28.72 -10.25 -33.32
N LEU A 394 28.89 -10.95 -32.22
CA LEU A 394 29.97 -11.92 -32.03
C LEU A 394 29.45 -13.31 -32.38
N ASN A 395 30.13 -13.96 -33.34
CA ASN A 395 29.88 -15.33 -33.74
C ASN A 395 31.15 -16.15 -33.48
N VAL A 396 31.08 -17.11 -32.55
CA VAL A 396 32.23 -17.96 -32.20
C VAL A 396 31.87 -19.41 -32.49
N ASP A 397 32.79 -20.10 -33.13
CA ASP A 397 32.75 -21.54 -33.40
C ASP A 397 33.92 -22.21 -32.69
N PHE A 398 33.63 -22.90 -31.61
CA PHE A 398 34.60 -23.80 -30.95
C PHE A 398 34.44 -25.21 -31.52
N VAL A 399 35.46 -25.66 -32.26
CA VAL A 399 35.43 -26.98 -32.94
C VAL A 399 35.28 -28.11 -31.94
N LYS A 400 35.71 -27.90 -30.68
CA LYS A 400 35.64 -28.84 -29.58
C LYS A 400 35.12 -28.19 -28.32
N GLU A 401 34.57 -29.00 -27.41
CA GLU A 401 34.29 -28.57 -26.05
C GLU A 401 35.55 -28.07 -25.35
N GLY A 402 35.42 -27.04 -24.52
CA GLY A 402 36.57 -26.48 -23.86
C GLY A 402 36.26 -25.43 -22.80
N ILE A 403 37.27 -24.74 -22.34
CA ILE A 403 37.18 -23.63 -21.38
C ILE A 403 37.60 -22.38 -22.09
N GLY A 404 36.68 -21.41 -22.11
CA GLY A 404 36.90 -20.12 -22.76
C GLY A 404 36.46 -18.93 -21.91
N SER A 405 37.25 -17.86 -21.95
CA SER A 405 36.95 -16.62 -21.23
C SER A 405 37.08 -15.40 -22.18
N LEU A 406 36.10 -14.51 -22.11
CA LEU A 406 36.09 -13.26 -22.85
C LEU A 406 36.48 -12.10 -21.94
N TYR A 407 37.42 -11.29 -22.41
CA TYR A 407 37.87 -10.06 -21.75
C TYR A 407 37.68 -8.87 -22.68
N GLN A 408 37.31 -7.74 -22.10
CA GLN A 408 37.36 -6.42 -22.75
C GLN A 408 38.70 -5.77 -22.46
N LEU A 409 39.36 -5.25 -23.51
CA LEU A 409 40.61 -4.54 -23.40
C LEU A 409 40.35 -3.04 -23.33
N GLU A 410 40.81 -2.39 -22.28
CA GLU A 410 40.73 -0.94 -22.10
C GLU A 410 42.00 -0.25 -22.64
N GLU A 411 41.88 1.00 -23.04
CA GLU A 411 43.02 1.81 -23.53
C GLU A 411 44.18 1.89 -22.53
N SER A 412 43.87 1.80 -21.25
CA SER A 412 44.84 1.71 -20.14
C SER A 412 45.70 0.46 -20.15
N GLY A 413 45.36 -0.53 -21.00
CA GLY A 413 45.95 -1.88 -20.98
C GLY A 413 45.33 -2.82 -19.96
N PHE A 414 44.34 -2.34 -19.17
CA PHE A 414 43.61 -3.18 -18.25
C PHE A 414 42.67 -4.17 -19.01
N GLN A 415 42.57 -5.40 -18.47
CA GLN A 415 41.74 -6.45 -19.03
C GLN A 415 40.56 -6.72 -18.08
N ARG A 416 39.39 -6.29 -18.48
CA ARG A 416 38.17 -6.54 -17.71
C ARG A 416 37.56 -7.87 -18.15
N TRP A 417 37.42 -8.79 -17.21
CA TRP A 417 36.64 -10.02 -17.44
C TRP A 417 35.19 -9.69 -17.79
N VAL A 418 34.65 -10.38 -18.82
CA VAL A 418 33.29 -10.18 -19.33
C VAL A 418 32.45 -11.43 -19.11
N HIS A 419 32.98 -12.61 -19.49
CA HIS A 419 32.19 -13.84 -19.48
C HIS A 419 33.10 -15.07 -19.58
N ASP A 420 32.67 -16.15 -18.93
CA ASP A 420 33.20 -17.50 -19.16
C ASP A 420 32.17 -18.31 -19.90
N PHE A 421 32.57 -18.94 -20.99
CA PHE A 421 31.69 -19.80 -21.79
C PHE A 421 31.53 -21.16 -21.15
N ALA A 422 30.31 -21.73 -21.23
CA ALA A 422 30.07 -23.08 -20.76
C ALA A 422 30.91 -24.09 -21.56
N PRO A 423 31.49 -25.13 -20.91
CA PRO A 423 32.40 -26.06 -21.60
C PRO A 423 31.79 -26.81 -22.79
N ASP A 424 30.48 -27.01 -22.82
CA ASP A 424 29.71 -27.65 -23.86
C ASP A 424 29.15 -26.67 -24.92
N GLU A 425 29.34 -25.37 -24.71
CA GLU A 425 28.89 -24.32 -25.62
C GLU A 425 29.86 -24.19 -26.80
N THR A 426 29.60 -24.94 -27.88
CA THR A 426 30.51 -25.03 -29.04
C THR A 426 30.21 -23.99 -30.12
N ARG A 427 29.02 -23.35 -30.10
CA ARG A 427 28.64 -22.32 -31.08
C ARG A 427 27.87 -21.21 -30.41
N ILE A 428 28.34 -19.98 -30.56
CA ILE A 428 27.80 -18.79 -29.91
C ILE A 428 27.49 -17.74 -30.95
N THR A 429 26.31 -17.16 -30.86
CA THR A 429 25.94 -15.93 -31.59
C THR A 429 25.28 -14.98 -30.60
N ARG A 430 25.91 -13.84 -30.36
CA ARG A 430 25.45 -12.89 -29.32
C ARG A 430 25.69 -11.43 -29.76
N ALA A 431 24.73 -10.54 -29.45
CA ALA A 431 24.98 -9.11 -29.54
C ALA A 431 26.06 -8.71 -28.54
N ILE A 432 27.00 -7.89 -28.97
CA ILE A 432 28.12 -7.42 -28.14
C ILE A 432 28.36 -5.94 -28.38
N GLN A 433 28.65 -5.21 -27.32
CA GLN A 433 28.92 -3.77 -27.41
C GLN A 433 30.21 -3.51 -28.22
N PRO A 434 30.30 -2.38 -28.93
CA PRO A 434 31.54 -1.98 -29.60
C PRO A 434 32.73 -1.90 -28.62
N GLY A 435 33.91 -2.32 -29.07
CA GLY A 435 35.11 -2.32 -28.24
C GLY A 435 36.15 -3.32 -28.72
N THR A 436 37.29 -3.34 -28.06
CA THR A 436 38.37 -4.32 -28.29
C THR A 436 38.31 -5.42 -27.25
N TYR A 437 38.39 -6.62 -27.71
CA TYR A 437 38.19 -7.83 -26.90
C TYR A 437 39.30 -8.84 -27.09
N LYS A 438 39.48 -9.68 -26.10
CA LYS A 438 40.35 -10.82 -26.13
C LYS A 438 39.57 -12.08 -25.69
N LEU A 439 39.55 -13.11 -26.52
CA LEU A 439 39.04 -14.41 -26.18
C LEU A 439 40.16 -15.39 -26.01
N VAL A 440 40.20 -16.05 -24.84
CA VAL A 440 41.17 -17.08 -24.46
C VAL A 440 40.45 -18.39 -24.40
N PHE A 441 40.93 -19.43 -25.09
CA PHE A 441 40.24 -20.70 -25.15
C PHE A 441 41.27 -21.87 -25.12
N ARG A 442 40.89 -22.98 -24.50
CA ARG A 442 41.60 -24.21 -24.55
C ARG A 442 40.62 -25.39 -24.63
N ALA A 443 40.79 -26.27 -25.63
CA ALA A 443 40.00 -27.47 -25.75
C ALA A 443 40.13 -28.39 -24.54
N LYS A 444 39.06 -29.10 -24.17
CA LYS A 444 38.98 -29.95 -22.97
C LYS A 444 39.98 -31.13 -23.02
N ASP A 445 40.24 -31.63 -24.20
CA ASP A 445 41.16 -32.76 -24.47
C ASP A 445 42.65 -32.33 -24.64
N ALA A 446 42.92 -31.01 -24.57
CA ALA A 446 44.27 -30.50 -24.68
C ALA A 446 44.94 -30.36 -23.30
N PHE A 447 45.85 -31.26 -23.00
CA PHE A 447 46.57 -31.30 -21.74
C PHE A 447 47.82 -30.40 -21.76
N GLY A 448 47.69 -29.20 -21.21
CA GLY A 448 48.75 -28.23 -21.02
C GLY A 448 48.43 -26.84 -21.52
N SER A 449 48.96 -25.80 -20.82
CA SER A 449 48.76 -24.41 -21.11
C SER A 449 49.25 -23.96 -22.50
N LYS A 450 50.25 -24.66 -23.04
CA LYS A 450 50.78 -24.38 -24.40
C LYS A 450 49.76 -24.54 -25.52
N PHE A 451 48.64 -25.22 -25.26
CA PHE A 451 47.55 -25.42 -26.23
C PHE A 451 46.43 -24.36 -26.07
N THR A 452 46.66 -23.30 -25.30
CA THR A 452 45.74 -22.17 -25.19
C THR A 452 45.81 -21.32 -26.43
N GLU A 453 44.69 -21.14 -27.09
CA GLU A 453 44.55 -20.17 -28.17
C GLU A 453 44.07 -18.83 -27.61
N VAL A 454 44.66 -17.71 -28.12
CA VAL A 454 44.27 -16.36 -27.76
C VAL A 454 43.99 -15.57 -29.03
N LYS A 455 42.85 -14.94 -29.13
CA LYS A 455 42.49 -14.07 -30.24
C LYS A 455 42.01 -12.72 -29.74
N GLU A 456 42.61 -11.67 -30.24
CA GLU A 456 42.19 -10.29 -30.05
C GLU A 456 41.37 -9.85 -31.27
N PHE A 457 40.30 -9.10 -31.03
CA PHE A 457 39.43 -8.60 -32.09
C PHE A 457 38.71 -7.33 -31.67
N THR A 458 38.31 -6.53 -32.65
CA THR A 458 37.55 -5.31 -32.43
C THR A 458 36.16 -5.48 -33.01
N VAL A 459 35.14 -5.07 -32.21
CA VAL A 459 33.73 -5.00 -32.60
C VAL A 459 33.37 -3.55 -32.87
N THR A 460 32.74 -3.29 -33.99
CA THR A 460 32.11 -2.00 -34.32
C THR A 460 30.60 -2.15 -34.46
N THR A 461 29.88 -1.04 -34.32
CA THR A 461 28.42 -1.00 -34.45
C THR A 461 27.96 -1.65 -35.76
N GLY A 462 27.01 -2.57 -35.68
CA GLY A 462 26.42 -3.27 -36.84
C GLY A 462 27.30 -4.32 -37.52
N ALA A 463 28.59 -4.45 -37.13
CA ALA A 463 29.50 -5.42 -37.71
C ALA A 463 29.35 -6.82 -37.10
N THR A 464 29.58 -7.86 -37.89
CA THR A 464 29.66 -9.23 -37.42
C THR A 464 31.11 -9.69 -37.36
N VAL A 465 31.58 -10.08 -36.19
CA VAL A 465 32.91 -10.69 -36.00
C VAL A 465 32.73 -12.20 -35.91
N LYS A 466 33.45 -12.94 -36.72
CA LYS A 466 33.46 -14.41 -36.74
C LYS A 466 34.79 -14.95 -36.26
N LEU A 467 34.80 -15.73 -35.21
CA LEU A 467 35.98 -16.40 -34.66
C LEU A 467 35.79 -17.90 -34.72
N LYS A 468 36.88 -18.63 -34.98
CA LYS A 468 36.94 -20.06 -34.95
C LYS A 468 38.13 -20.52 -34.10
N PHE A 469 37.91 -21.42 -33.17
CA PHE A 469 38.93 -22.04 -32.30
C PHE A 469 38.98 -23.54 -32.56
N PHE A 470 40.19 -24.14 -32.50
CA PHE A 470 40.39 -25.55 -32.86
C PHE A 470 40.69 -26.47 -31.67
#